data_38bcee789f6f8ff1640ecbbbabc289b9
#
_entry.id   38bcee789f6f8ff1640ecbbbabc289b9
#
_cell.length_a   1.000
_cell.length_b   1.000
_cell.length_c   1.000
_cell.angle_alpha   90.00
_cell.angle_beta   90.00
_cell.angle_gamma   90.00
#
_symmetry.space_group_name_H-M   'P 1'
#
loop_
_entity.id
_entity.type
_entity.pdbx_description
1 polymer ?
#
loop_
_entity_poly.entity_id
_entity_poly.type
_entity_poly.pdbx_seq_one_letter_code
_entity_poly.pdbx_strand_id
1 'polypeptide(L)'
;MIGEETEKAENRTDLIKWIKKEFYIPETKNDPVLNGRIGLQQYQEDALREALSKREDGNYKYSIILWSDIKKSIKSTIAAAVNLARAWHTEWGEFFIIANDLKQADSRVAKYLRRAIELNPKFKKIAKTVGYTTRVPSRSFIEAIPIDPTGEAGSNADMLTWSELWGSNQEAQARMWSEMTLSPTKRGQSFRWIESYAGFHGESTLLYSLYELGVKHGRMLWPDRLYPVTGGEPKPLELFVNEEAGMLCLWNTVPRCPWQTPDYYREESKILLPSEFDRMHRNQWVTSTETFLPMEWYDACQRNHEEWPRIDKETQSMVIAVDAGVSDDNFGVWMGCRHPEKPDHVLKIFSQKWEPKKGQKIDFQGTEENPGPELVIRRLIKEYNVVWMTYDEHQLWDMMNRLRKDGLTIIKRFDQGEKRLLSDSQLRTIVREKRYWHRGEPDEREHFQNADAKVDPEDSKIRIVKRTDDGKIDLCVCASMGTFEVLRLNL
;
A
#
# COMPACT_ATOMS: atom_id res chain seq x y z
N MET A 1 21.09 -5.70 51.77
CA MET A 1 21.25 -6.85 50.85
C MET A 1 19.92 -7.41 50.36
N ILE A 2 18.95 -7.73 51.22
CA ILE A 2 17.65 -8.26 50.79
C ILE A 2 16.84 -7.21 49.97
N GLY A 3 16.90 -5.93 50.33
CA GLY A 3 16.20 -4.88 49.57
C GLY A 3 16.78 -4.59 48.19
N GLU A 4 18.10 -4.67 48.02
CA GLU A 4 18.76 -4.47 46.70
C GLU A 4 18.57 -5.65 45.74
N GLU A 5 18.43 -6.88 46.26
CA GLU A 5 18.13 -8.05 45.44
C GLU A 5 16.67 -8.07 44.99
N THR A 6 15.74 -7.61 45.84
CA THR A 6 14.31 -7.48 45.50
C THR A 6 14.11 -6.35 44.47
N GLU A 7 14.77 -5.22 44.64
CA GLU A 7 14.74 -4.11 43.67
C GLU A 7 15.42 -4.45 42.35
N LYS A 8 16.50 -5.28 42.38
CA LYS A 8 17.12 -5.86 41.18
C LYS A 8 16.23 -6.89 40.50
N ALA A 9 15.47 -7.68 41.23
CA ALA A 9 14.52 -8.69 40.69
C ALA A 9 13.28 -7.97 40.09
N GLU A 10 12.71 -6.98 40.74
CA GLU A 10 11.61 -6.15 40.20
C GLU A 10 12.04 -5.36 38.95
N ASN A 11 13.26 -4.81 38.93
CA ASN A 11 13.79 -4.11 37.75
C ASN A 11 14.12 -5.04 36.58
N ARG A 12 14.35 -6.34 36.81
CA ARG A 12 14.55 -7.33 35.74
C ARG A 12 13.25 -7.77 35.05
N THR A 13 12.10 -7.60 35.67
CA THR A 13 10.79 -8.04 35.15
C THR A 13 9.99 -6.92 34.49
N ASP A 14 10.30 -5.64 34.71
CA ASP A 14 9.61 -4.53 34.03
C ASP A 14 10.18 -4.31 32.62
N LEU A 15 9.58 -4.97 31.63
CA LEU A 15 9.99 -4.86 30.23
C LEU A 15 9.90 -3.42 29.69
N ILE A 16 8.97 -2.60 30.19
CA ILE A 16 8.81 -1.21 29.74
C ILE A 16 9.98 -0.37 30.25
N LYS A 17 10.37 -0.51 31.52
CA LYS A 17 11.56 0.16 32.04
C LYS A 17 12.81 -0.27 31.29
N TRP A 18 12.92 -1.56 30.95
CA TRP A 18 14.03 -2.06 30.16
C TRP A 18 14.05 -1.46 28.76
N ILE A 19 12.90 -1.42 28.05
CA ILE A 19 12.77 -0.82 26.72
C ILE A 19 13.22 0.65 26.77
N LYS A 20 12.71 1.45 27.70
CA LYS A 20 13.07 2.87 27.84
C LYS A 20 14.56 3.09 28.14
N LYS A 21 15.22 2.12 28.77
CA LYS A 21 16.62 2.21 29.17
C LYS A 21 17.58 1.69 28.10
N GLU A 22 17.22 0.60 27.44
CA GLU A 22 18.18 -0.19 26.64
C GLU A 22 17.86 -0.19 25.14
N PHE A 23 16.66 0.25 24.71
CA PHE A 23 16.30 0.30 23.28
C PHE A 23 16.69 1.65 22.67
N TYR A 24 17.65 1.63 21.73
CA TYR A 24 18.22 2.83 21.11
C TYR A 24 17.64 3.05 19.71
N ILE A 25 17.40 4.31 19.34
CA ILE A 25 16.93 4.75 18.03
C ILE A 25 17.76 5.95 17.53
N PRO A 26 17.98 6.09 16.22
CA PRO A 26 18.81 7.18 15.69
C PRO A 26 18.17 8.56 15.83
N GLU A 27 16.84 8.63 15.82
CA GLU A 27 16.06 9.87 15.85
C GLU A 27 16.28 10.67 17.14
N THR A 28 16.60 10.01 18.25
CA THR A 28 16.83 10.63 19.56
C THR A 28 18.30 10.76 19.93
N LYS A 29 19.22 10.49 18.99
CA LYS A 29 20.67 10.52 19.24
C LYS A 29 21.17 11.86 19.80
N ASN A 30 20.60 12.96 19.33
CA ASN A 30 20.96 14.31 19.73
C ASN A 30 20.01 14.90 20.78
N ASP A 31 19.03 14.15 21.28
CA ASP A 31 18.15 14.57 22.35
C ASP A 31 18.92 14.49 23.68
N PRO A 32 19.04 15.60 24.44
CA PRO A 32 19.84 15.65 25.67
C PRO A 32 19.25 14.81 26.81
N VAL A 33 17.94 14.48 26.76
CA VAL A 33 17.26 13.70 27.78
C VAL A 33 17.28 12.21 27.40
N LEU A 34 16.90 11.89 26.17
CA LEU A 34 16.79 10.52 25.67
C LEU A 34 18.15 9.92 25.33
N ASN A 35 19.09 10.74 24.87
CA ASN A 35 20.45 10.33 24.52
C ASN A 35 20.50 9.02 23.71
N GLY A 36 19.75 9.00 22.61
CA GLY A 36 19.63 7.84 21.73
C GLY A 36 18.59 6.80 22.11
N ARG A 37 17.95 6.91 23.27
CA ARG A 37 16.94 5.95 23.73
C ARG A 37 15.56 6.25 23.12
N ILE A 38 14.71 5.23 23.08
CA ILE A 38 13.34 5.40 22.61
C ILE A 38 12.54 6.31 23.54
N GLY A 39 11.85 7.31 22.95
CA GLY A 39 10.90 8.18 23.64
C GLY A 39 9.47 7.70 23.38
N LEU A 40 8.86 7.04 24.36
CA LEU A 40 7.46 6.63 24.28
C LEU A 40 6.54 7.78 24.72
N GLN A 41 5.44 7.97 23.99
CA GLN A 41 4.36 8.84 24.43
C GLN A 41 3.56 8.16 25.57
N GLN A 42 2.89 8.94 26.41
CA GLN A 42 2.17 8.39 27.58
C GLN A 42 1.16 7.30 27.20
N TYR A 43 0.39 7.52 26.12
CA TYR A 43 -0.57 6.52 25.66
C TYR A 43 0.08 5.20 25.22
N GLN A 44 1.27 5.28 24.61
CA GLN A 44 2.04 4.10 24.19
C GLN A 44 2.57 3.33 25.41
N GLU A 45 3.08 4.06 26.40
CA GLU A 45 3.60 3.46 27.64
C GLU A 45 2.48 2.75 28.41
N ASP A 46 1.31 3.39 28.54
CA ASP A 46 0.16 2.81 29.25
C ASP A 46 -0.42 1.61 28.51
N ALA A 47 -0.57 1.72 27.19
CA ALA A 47 -1.05 0.60 26.37
C ALA A 47 -0.06 -0.57 26.38
N LEU A 48 1.27 -0.31 26.36
CA LEU A 48 2.29 -1.37 26.48
C LEU A 48 2.25 -2.05 27.85
N ARG A 49 2.06 -1.29 28.95
CA ARG A 49 1.92 -1.85 30.30
C ARG A 49 0.73 -2.80 30.37
N GLU A 50 -0.39 -2.43 29.77
CA GLU A 50 -1.55 -3.31 29.71
C GLU A 50 -1.28 -4.51 28.81
N ALA A 51 -0.73 -4.31 27.60
CA ALA A 51 -0.45 -5.39 26.65
C ALA A 51 0.48 -6.47 27.23
N LEU A 52 1.48 -6.06 28.03
CA LEU A 52 2.45 -6.95 28.65
C LEU A 52 2.11 -7.29 30.11
N SER A 53 0.89 -6.96 30.56
CA SER A 53 0.44 -7.27 31.91
C SER A 53 0.24 -8.78 32.11
N LYS A 54 0.50 -9.23 33.34
CA LYS A 54 0.37 -10.64 33.73
C LYS A 54 -0.76 -10.81 34.75
N ARG A 55 -1.34 -12.01 34.75
CA ARG A 55 -2.28 -12.48 35.76
C ARG A 55 -1.52 -12.90 37.02
N GLU A 56 -2.24 -13.21 38.08
CA GLU A 56 -1.67 -13.70 39.34
C GLU A 56 -0.86 -15.01 39.18
N ASP A 57 -1.25 -15.84 38.20
CA ASP A 57 -0.53 -17.07 37.85
C ASP A 57 0.78 -16.82 37.09
N GLY A 58 1.15 -15.57 36.86
CA GLY A 58 2.35 -15.18 36.12
C GLY A 58 2.23 -15.22 34.58
N ASN A 59 1.08 -15.67 34.06
CA ASN A 59 0.81 -15.73 32.62
C ASN A 59 0.41 -14.36 32.06
N TYR A 60 0.70 -14.10 30.78
CA TYR A 60 0.20 -12.89 30.11
C TYR A 60 -1.33 -12.91 30.08
N LYS A 61 -1.94 -11.74 30.25
CA LYS A 61 -3.39 -11.61 30.18
C LYS A 61 -3.92 -11.93 28.77
N TYR A 62 -3.14 -11.55 27.75
CA TYR A 62 -3.56 -11.56 26.35
C TYR A 62 -2.67 -12.49 25.53
N SER A 63 -3.30 -13.35 24.75
CA SER A 63 -2.63 -14.20 23.75
C SER A 63 -2.59 -13.56 22.36
N ILE A 64 -3.41 -12.52 22.14
CA ILE A 64 -3.46 -11.75 20.90
C ILE A 64 -3.40 -10.26 21.26
N ILE A 65 -2.44 -9.55 20.70
CA ILE A 65 -2.27 -8.11 20.86
C ILE A 65 -2.30 -7.48 19.47
N LEU A 66 -3.40 -6.79 19.13
CA LEU A 66 -3.50 -6.03 17.91
C LEU A 66 -3.13 -4.56 18.21
N TRP A 67 -1.98 -4.14 17.67
CA TRP A 67 -1.50 -2.77 17.77
C TRP A 67 -1.70 -2.08 16.44
N SER A 68 -2.90 -1.53 16.22
CA SER A 68 -3.25 -0.76 15.03
C SER A 68 -3.19 0.73 15.33
N ASP A 69 -2.31 1.43 14.64
CA ASP A 69 -2.07 2.84 14.87
C ASP A 69 -1.78 3.55 13.54
N ILE A 70 -2.12 4.82 13.46
CA ILE A 70 -1.91 5.63 12.27
C ILE A 70 -0.43 5.71 11.86
N LYS A 71 -0.17 6.05 10.62
CA LYS A 71 1.18 6.17 10.07
C LYS A 71 2.04 7.17 10.88
N LYS A 72 3.32 6.85 11.09
CA LYS A 72 4.28 7.64 11.88
C LYS A 72 4.06 7.63 13.40
N SER A 73 3.31 6.69 13.95
CA SER A 73 3.16 6.48 15.40
C SER A 73 4.28 5.63 16.03
N ILE A 74 5.33 5.28 15.28
CA ILE A 74 6.43 4.37 15.68
C ILE A 74 6.00 2.92 16.03
N LYS A 75 4.83 2.45 15.57
CA LYS A 75 4.32 1.10 15.88
C LYS A 75 5.31 -0.03 15.58
N SER A 76 6.00 0.01 14.43
CA SER A 76 7.00 -1.01 14.07
C SER A 76 8.25 -0.95 14.96
N THR A 77 8.63 0.25 15.43
CA THR A 77 9.71 0.43 16.42
C THR A 77 9.32 -0.14 17.78
N ILE A 78 8.07 0.04 18.19
CA ILE A 78 7.50 -0.56 19.40
C ILE A 78 7.50 -2.08 19.31
N ALA A 79 7.03 -2.64 18.19
CA ALA A 79 7.06 -4.09 17.94
C ALA A 79 8.49 -4.64 18.02
N ALA A 80 9.47 -3.94 17.44
CA ALA A 80 10.90 -4.30 17.54
C ALA A 80 11.40 -4.26 18.98
N ALA A 81 11.01 -3.23 19.76
CA ALA A 81 11.41 -3.09 21.15
C ALA A 81 10.85 -4.21 22.03
N VAL A 82 9.58 -4.59 21.82
CA VAL A 82 8.93 -5.71 22.53
C VAL A 82 9.62 -7.03 22.18
N ASN A 83 9.89 -7.30 20.89
CA ASN A 83 10.62 -8.49 20.48
C ASN A 83 11.99 -8.59 21.15
N LEU A 84 12.78 -7.51 21.10
CA LEU A 84 14.12 -7.49 21.68
C LEU A 84 14.07 -7.66 23.19
N ALA A 85 13.18 -6.93 23.89
CA ALA A 85 13.03 -7.03 25.34
C ALA A 85 12.62 -8.45 25.78
N ARG A 86 11.64 -9.02 25.08
CA ARG A 86 11.19 -10.39 25.33
C ARG A 86 12.29 -11.41 25.09
N ALA A 87 12.96 -11.37 23.94
CA ALA A 87 14.04 -12.29 23.63
C ALA A 87 15.19 -12.17 24.61
N TRP A 88 15.49 -10.96 25.12
CA TRP A 88 16.56 -10.73 26.09
C TRP A 88 16.30 -11.38 27.45
N HIS A 89 15.03 -11.52 27.85
CA HIS A 89 14.61 -12.05 29.15
C HIS A 89 14.00 -13.45 29.10
N THR A 90 13.95 -14.09 27.93
CA THR A 90 13.50 -15.46 27.76
C THR A 90 14.69 -16.32 27.38
N GLU A 91 14.96 -17.39 28.12
CA GLU A 91 16.02 -18.36 27.79
C GLU A 91 15.53 -19.29 26.68
N TRP A 92 16.37 -19.49 25.64
CA TRP A 92 16.08 -20.38 24.52
C TRP A 92 14.75 -20.10 23.81
N GLY A 93 14.35 -18.83 23.77
CA GLY A 93 13.09 -18.39 23.15
C GLY A 93 13.19 -18.31 21.63
N GLU A 94 12.06 -18.57 20.97
CA GLU A 94 11.86 -18.48 19.54
C GLU A 94 10.94 -17.32 19.22
N PHE A 95 11.44 -16.33 18.45
CA PHE A 95 10.71 -15.11 18.09
C PHE A 95 10.71 -14.95 16.57
N PHE A 96 9.52 -14.82 15.98
CA PHE A 96 9.39 -14.66 14.53
C PHE A 96 8.76 -13.31 14.19
N ILE A 97 9.34 -12.64 13.19
CA ILE A 97 8.81 -11.43 12.57
C ILE A 97 8.33 -11.79 11.18
N ILE A 98 7.02 -11.77 10.97
CA ILE A 98 6.33 -12.28 9.79
C ILE A 98 5.81 -11.09 9.00
N ALA A 99 6.09 -11.05 7.70
CA ALA A 99 5.52 -10.08 6.76
C ALA A 99 5.27 -10.74 5.40
N ASN A 100 4.61 -10.04 4.49
CA ASN A 100 4.20 -10.54 3.18
C ASN A 100 5.35 -11.16 2.38
N ASP A 101 6.51 -10.52 2.43
CA ASP A 101 7.74 -11.03 1.84
C ASP A 101 8.92 -10.85 2.80
N LEU A 102 10.00 -11.56 2.52
CA LEU A 102 11.21 -11.53 3.35
C LEU A 102 11.83 -10.13 3.42
N LYS A 103 11.79 -9.36 2.32
CA LYS A 103 12.31 -8.00 2.28
C LYS A 103 11.51 -7.06 3.18
N GLN A 104 10.19 -7.22 3.24
CA GLN A 104 9.33 -6.46 4.16
C GLN A 104 9.60 -6.85 5.62
N ALA A 105 9.66 -8.16 5.93
CA ALA A 105 9.98 -8.64 7.28
C ALA A 105 11.31 -8.08 7.76
N ASP A 106 12.32 -8.09 6.90
CA ASP A 106 13.68 -7.61 7.19
C ASP A 106 13.78 -6.08 7.26
N SER A 107 13.10 -5.35 6.37
CA SER A 107 13.24 -3.89 6.23
C SER A 107 12.39 -3.06 7.21
N ARG A 108 11.45 -3.69 7.93
CA ARG A 108 10.56 -3.01 8.89
C ARG A 108 10.95 -3.35 10.33
N VAL A 109 10.21 -4.20 11.01
CA VAL A 109 10.43 -4.50 12.44
C VAL A 109 11.85 -5.00 12.72
N ALA A 110 12.36 -5.95 11.94
CA ALA A 110 13.71 -6.51 12.12
C ALA A 110 14.81 -5.46 11.94
N LYS A 111 14.63 -4.52 11.00
CA LYS A 111 15.55 -3.37 10.80
C LYS A 111 15.68 -2.50 12.04
N TYR A 112 14.56 -2.14 12.68
CA TYR A 112 14.60 -1.31 13.90
C TYR A 112 15.24 -2.06 15.06
N LEU A 113 15.00 -3.35 15.16
CA LEU A 113 15.63 -4.21 16.15
C LEU A 113 17.16 -4.26 15.98
N ARG A 114 17.65 -4.51 14.77
CA ARG A 114 19.09 -4.53 14.48
C ARG A 114 19.74 -3.18 14.73
N ARG A 115 19.09 -2.07 14.31
CA ARG A 115 19.58 -0.72 14.59
C ARG A 115 19.70 -0.44 16.10
N ALA A 116 18.74 -0.89 16.89
CA ALA A 116 18.81 -0.73 18.33
C ALA A 116 20.00 -1.47 18.94
N ILE A 117 20.31 -2.67 18.42
CA ILE A 117 21.50 -3.43 18.85
C ILE A 117 22.79 -2.71 18.42
N GLU A 118 22.88 -2.22 17.21
CA GLU A 118 24.07 -1.51 16.70
C GLU A 118 24.34 -0.20 17.43
N LEU A 119 23.29 0.52 17.82
CA LEU A 119 23.38 1.79 18.53
C LEU A 119 23.66 1.61 20.02
N ASN A 120 23.28 0.49 20.62
CA ASN A 120 23.54 0.22 22.03
C ASN A 120 24.97 -0.31 22.21
N PRO A 121 25.88 0.42 22.92
CA PRO A 121 27.29 0.02 23.06
C PRO A 121 27.51 -1.34 23.74
N LYS A 122 26.56 -1.76 24.58
CA LYS A 122 26.60 -3.06 25.25
C LYS A 122 26.16 -4.18 24.30
N PHE A 123 25.03 -3.98 23.61
CA PHE A 123 24.40 -5.02 22.78
C PHE A 123 25.22 -5.35 21.53
N LYS A 124 25.81 -4.33 20.92
CA LYS A 124 26.71 -4.48 19.76
C LYS A 124 27.85 -5.50 20.01
N LYS A 125 28.27 -5.67 21.27
CA LYS A 125 29.36 -6.56 21.62
C LYS A 125 28.91 -8.01 21.88
N ILE A 126 27.64 -8.22 22.22
CA ILE A 126 27.17 -9.51 22.76
C ILE A 126 25.98 -10.11 22.01
N ALA A 127 25.26 -9.33 21.20
CA ALA A 127 24.25 -9.85 20.27
C ALA A 127 24.88 -10.07 18.89
N LYS A 128 24.39 -11.06 18.14
CA LYS A 128 24.93 -11.43 16.84
C LYS A 128 23.84 -11.61 15.82
N THR A 129 23.93 -10.89 14.70
CA THR A 129 23.04 -11.06 13.56
C THR A 129 23.76 -11.79 12.43
N VAL A 130 23.13 -12.83 11.89
CA VAL A 130 23.61 -13.59 10.71
C VAL A 130 22.42 -13.79 9.77
N GLY A 131 22.50 -13.25 8.58
CA GLY A 131 21.37 -13.26 7.65
C GLY A 131 20.16 -12.54 8.26
N TYR A 132 19.05 -13.22 8.33
CA TYR A 132 17.78 -12.73 8.87
C TYR A 132 17.54 -13.05 10.34
N THR A 133 18.48 -13.76 10.98
CA THR A 133 18.37 -14.24 12.37
C THR A 133 19.28 -13.42 13.29
N THR A 134 18.72 -12.89 14.37
CA THR A 134 19.44 -12.19 15.45
C THR A 134 19.43 -13.05 16.71
N ARG A 135 20.60 -13.36 17.26
CA ARG A 135 20.79 -14.12 18.51
C ARG A 135 21.20 -13.18 19.63
N VAL A 136 20.60 -13.40 20.80
CA VAL A 136 20.87 -12.60 22.01
C VAL A 136 21.47 -13.46 23.13
N PRO A 137 22.05 -12.88 24.20
CA PRO A 137 22.77 -13.62 25.24
C PRO A 137 21.95 -14.67 25.97
N SER A 138 20.63 -14.53 26.05
CA SER A 138 19.69 -15.53 26.60
C SER A 138 19.63 -16.84 25.78
N ARG A 139 20.42 -16.96 24.71
CA ARG A 139 20.37 -18.04 23.72
C ARG A 139 19.08 -18.06 22.88
N SER A 140 18.22 -17.05 23.02
CA SER A 140 17.05 -16.83 22.18
C SER A 140 17.44 -16.29 20.81
N PHE A 141 16.57 -16.51 19.83
CA PHE A 141 16.73 -15.92 18.51
C PHE A 141 15.47 -15.19 18.07
N ILE A 142 15.67 -14.19 17.19
CA ILE A 142 14.62 -13.42 16.52
C ILE A 142 14.88 -13.54 15.03
N GLU A 143 13.92 -14.06 14.28
CA GLU A 143 14.06 -14.33 12.86
C GLU A 143 12.98 -13.65 12.04
N ALA A 144 13.39 -13.00 10.93
CA ALA A 144 12.48 -12.44 9.96
C ALA A 144 12.17 -13.48 8.89
N ILE A 145 10.87 -13.78 8.71
CA ILE A 145 10.40 -14.79 7.77
C ILE A 145 9.28 -14.25 6.88
N PRO A 146 9.17 -14.70 5.62
CA PRO A 146 8.05 -14.36 4.76
C PRO A 146 6.80 -15.16 5.15
N ILE A 147 5.64 -14.76 4.61
CA ILE A 147 4.43 -15.59 4.67
C ILE A 147 4.62 -16.78 3.71
N ASP A 148 5.17 -17.86 4.25
CA ASP A 148 5.30 -19.15 3.57
C ASP A 148 4.76 -20.25 4.47
N PRO A 149 3.55 -20.77 4.20
CA PRO A 149 2.92 -21.79 5.05
C PRO A 149 3.68 -23.12 5.12
N THR A 150 4.65 -23.34 4.23
CA THR A 150 5.32 -24.65 4.11
C THR A 150 6.59 -24.79 4.95
N GLY A 151 7.17 -23.68 5.42
CA GLY A 151 8.50 -23.68 6.04
C GLY A 151 8.53 -23.84 7.56
N GLU A 152 7.54 -23.30 8.30
CA GLU A 152 7.66 -23.03 9.74
C GLU A 152 6.60 -23.74 10.63
N ALA A 153 5.87 -24.69 10.06
CA ALA A 153 4.77 -25.42 10.71
C ALA A 153 5.19 -26.34 11.87
N GLY A 154 6.20 -26.03 12.63
CA GLY A 154 6.66 -26.87 13.75
C GLY A 154 7.38 -26.07 14.82
N SER A 155 7.45 -24.75 14.68
CA SER A 155 8.13 -23.86 15.61
C SER A 155 7.42 -23.80 16.97
N ASN A 156 8.22 -23.65 18.05
CA ASN A 156 7.73 -23.51 19.41
C ASN A 156 7.79 -22.05 19.87
N ALA A 157 7.08 -21.19 19.15
CA ALA A 157 7.18 -19.74 19.24
C ALA A 157 6.80 -19.15 20.61
N ASP A 158 7.66 -18.29 21.14
CA ASP A 158 7.37 -17.43 22.29
C ASP A 158 6.64 -16.16 21.89
N MET A 159 6.89 -15.66 20.67
CA MET A 159 6.19 -14.52 20.12
C MET A 159 6.17 -14.58 18.60
N LEU A 160 4.99 -14.39 18.03
CA LEU A 160 4.76 -14.24 16.60
C LEU A 160 4.39 -12.79 16.32
N THR A 161 5.25 -12.05 15.63
CA THR A 161 5.02 -10.65 15.27
C THR A 161 4.59 -10.57 13.81
N TRP A 162 3.33 -10.21 13.57
CA TRP A 162 2.76 -10.00 12.24
C TRP A 162 2.85 -8.53 11.88
N SER A 163 3.61 -8.22 10.84
CA SER A 163 3.84 -6.84 10.39
C SER A 163 2.99 -6.51 9.16
N GLU A 164 2.21 -5.43 9.26
CA GLU A 164 1.36 -4.90 8.18
C GLU A 164 0.38 -5.96 7.62
N LEU A 165 -0.41 -6.55 8.50
CA LEU A 165 -1.35 -7.64 8.18
C LEU A 165 -2.47 -7.24 7.21
N TRP A 166 -2.64 -5.95 6.91
CA TRP A 166 -3.64 -5.45 5.97
C TRP A 166 -3.37 -5.85 4.51
N GLY A 167 -2.10 -6.07 4.14
CA GLY A 167 -1.68 -6.39 2.77
C GLY A 167 -1.52 -7.89 2.53
N SER A 168 -1.22 -8.24 1.29
CA SER A 168 -0.79 -9.56 0.81
C SER A 168 -1.85 -10.62 0.50
N ASN A 169 -1.36 -11.76 0.04
CA ASN A 169 -2.15 -12.94 -0.28
C ASN A 169 -2.90 -13.46 0.96
N GLN A 170 -4.18 -13.17 1.02
CA GLN A 170 -5.04 -13.47 2.16
C GLN A 170 -5.17 -14.97 2.45
N GLU A 171 -5.11 -15.81 1.43
CA GLU A 171 -5.16 -17.28 1.59
C GLU A 171 -3.88 -17.79 2.28
N ALA A 172 -2.70 -17.34 1.83
CA ALA A 172 -1.43 -17.70 2.44
C ALA A 172 -1.33 -17.18 3.89
N GLN A 173 -1.82 -15.96 4.14
CA GLN A 173 -1.89 -15.38 5.50
C GLN A 173 -2.77 -16.23 6.43
N ALA A 174 -4.00 -16.53 6.01
CA ALA A 174 -4.94 -17.31 6.82
C ALA A 174 -4.41 -18.70 7.11
N ARG A 175 -3.78 -19.34 6.12
CA ARG A 175 -3.15 -20.63 6.27
C ARG A 175 -1.97 -20.57 7.27
N MET A 176 -1.04 -19.65 7.09
CA MET A 176 0.10 -19.49 8.00
C MET A 176 -0.33 -19.12 9.42
N TRP A 177 -1.37 -18.28 9.56
CA TRP A 177 -1.96 -17.96 10.86
C TRP A 177 -2.47 -19.19 11.60
N SER A 178 -3.05 -20.14 10.87
CA SER A 178 -3.55 -21.41 11.44
C SER A 178 -2.44 -22.41 11.73
N GLU A 179 -1.40 -22.44 10.91
CA GLU A 179 -0.28 -23.39 11.05
C GLU A 179 0.74 -22.97 12.12
N MET A 180 1.05 -21.65 12.21
CA MET A 180 1.92 -21.12 13.25
C MET A 180 1.13 -20.87 14.54
N THR A 181 0.90 -21.93 15.31
CA THR A 181 0.21 -21.85 16.60
C THR A 181 1.16 -21.46 17.73
N LEU A 182 0.62 -20.84 18.77
CA LEU A 182 1.35 -20.64 20.02
C LEU A 182 1.59 -21.99 20.70
N SER A 183 2.79 -22.20 21.23
CA SER A 183 3.13 -23.46 21.87
C SER A 183 2.24 -23.78 23.06
N PRO A 184 1.67 -24.99 23.14
CA PRO A 184 0.89 -25.43 24.29
C PRO A 184 1.76 -25.62 25.55
N THR A 185 3.06 -25.90 25.39
CA THR A 185 4.01 -26.07 26.51
C THR A 185 4.44 -24.72 27.10
N LYS A 186 4.27 -23.64 26.36
CA LYS A 186 4.51 -22.24 26.78
C LYS A 186 3.20 -21.46 26.94
N ARG A 187 2.08 -22.16 27.14
CA ARG A 187 0.76 -21.56 27.24
C ARG A 187 0.75 -20.48 28.34
N GLY A 188 0.24 -19.28 27.98
CA GLY A 188 0.22 -18.12 28.85
C GLY A 188 1.54 -17.35 28.93
N GLN A 189 2.65 -17.87 28.39
CA GLN A 189 3.92 -17.14 28.25
C GLN A 189 4.18 -16.69 26.81
N SER A 190 3.36 -17.12 25.85
CA SER A 190 3.46 -16.81 24.43
C SER A 190 2.27 -15.99 23.97
N PHE A 191 2.49 -15.12 22.98
CA PHE A 191 1.40 -14.33 22.36
C PHE A 191 1.72 -13.96 20.90
N ARG A 192 0.65 -13.61 20.15
CA ARG A 192 0.72 -12.98 18.85
C ARG A 192 0.68 -11.46 19.00
N TRP A 193 1.62 -10.79 18.35
CA TRP A 193 1.66 -9.33 18.23
C TRP A 193 1.39 -8.95 16.78
N ILE A 194 0.37 -8.17 16.54
CA ILE A 194 0.02 -7.69 15.20
C ILE A 194 0.24 -6.18 15.18
N GLU A 195 1.14 -5.68 14.32
CA GLU A 195 1.30 -4.25 14.08
C GLU A 195 0.79 -3.88 12.70
N SER A 196 -0.19 -2.98 12.64
CA SER A 196 -0.85 -2.63 11.40
C SER A 196 -1.47 -1.22 11.46
N TYR A 197 -2.12 -0.86 10.42
CA TYR A 197 -3.22 0.09 10.30
C TYR A 197 -4.33 -0.57 9.50
N ALA A 198 -5.50 0.09 9.37
CA ALA A 198 -6.66 -0.44 8.67
C ALA A 198 -6.34 -0.92 7.25
N GLY A 199 -7.08 -1.86 6.77
CA GLY A 199 -6.98 -2.44 5.45
C GLY A 199 -8.12 -2.05 4.53
N PHE A 200 -8.37 -2.91 3.55
CA PHE A 200 -9.43 -2.75 2.57
C PHE A 200 -10.59 -3.69 2.88
N HIS A 201 -11.83 -3.16 2.85
CA HIS A 201 -13.02 -3.98 3.02
C HIS A 201 -13.08 -5.10 1.97
N GLY A 202 -13.35 -6.32 2.43
CA GLY A 202 -13.44 -7.52 1.58
C GLY A 202 -12.10 -8.11 1.12
N GLU A 203 -10.99 -7.37 1.24
CA GLU A 203 -9.66 -7.83 0.84
C GLU A 203 -8.76 -8.16 2.03
N SER A 204 -8.76 -7.36 3.10
CA SER A 204 -7.94 -7.59 4.30
C SER A 204 -8.69 -8.46 5.32
N THR A 205 -9.08 -9.67 4.94
CA THR A 205 -10.06 -10.50 5.67
C THR A 205 -9.58 -10.92 7.05
N LEU A 206 -8.34 -11.36 7.21
CA LEU A 206 -7.79 -11.76 8.52
C LEU A 206 -7.70 -10.57 9.47
N LEU A 207 -7.17 -9.44 9.03
CA LEU A 207 -7.10 -8.23 9.85
C LEU A 207 -8.51 -7.73 10.21
N TYR A 208 -9.47 -7.82 9.28
CA TYR A 208 -10.85 -7.40 9.53
C TYR A 208 -11.53 -8.29 10.59
N SER A 209 -11.33 -9.60 10.55
CA SER A 209 -11.86 -10.51 11.57
C SER A 209 -11.26 -10.22 12.96
N LEU A 210 -9.97 -9.89 13.03
CA LEU A 210 -9.33 -9.47 14.29
C LEU A 210 -9.86 -8.11 14.77
N TYR A 211 -10.11 -7.17 13.87
CA TYR A 211 -10.74 -5.90 14.19
C TYR A 211 -12.15 -6.08 14.75
N GLU A 212 -12.98 -6.92 14.14
CA GLU A 212 -14.32 -7.22 14.66
C GLU A 212 -14.23 -7.84 16.05
N LEU A 213 -13.38 -8.84 16.22
CA LEU A 213 -13.17 -9.50 17.50
C LEU A 213 -12.68 -8.54 18.59
N GLY A 214 -11.72 -7.68 18.27
CA GLY A 214 -11.08 -6.77 19.22
C GLY A 214 -11.88 -5.49 19.49
N VAL A 215 -12.37 -4.83 18.43
CA VAL A 215 -13.02 -3.51 18.54
C VAL A 215 -14.52 -3.61 18.65
N LYS A 216 -15.17 -4.35 17.72
CA LYS A 216 -16.64 -4.43 17.69
C LYS A 216 -17.22 -5.30 18.81
N HIS A 217 -16.54 -6.39 19.16
CA HIS A 217 -16.94 -7.28 20.23
C HIS A 217 -16.15 -7.08 21.54
N GLY A 218 -15.19 -6.15 21.53
CA GLY A 218 -14.43 -5.76 22.70
C GLY A 218 -15.08 -4.62 23.48
N ARG A 219 -14.63 -4.45 24.71
CA ARG A 219 -14.99 -3.35 25.60
C ARG A 219 -13.82 -2.35 25.67
N MET A 220 -14.12 -1.05 25.50
CA MET A 220 -13.11 0.00 25.69
C MET A 220 -12.59 -0.02 27.14
N LEU A 221 -11.28 -0.06 27.30
CA LEU A 221 -10.67 -0.28 28.61
C LEU A 221 -10.70 0.99 29.50
N TRP A 222 -10.42 2.15 28.90
CA TRP A 222 -10.31 3.43 29.64
C TRP A 222 -11.15 4.54 29.01
N PRO A 223 -12.48 4.46 29.01
CA PRO A 223 -13.36 5.40 28.30
C PRO A 223 -13.27 6.84 28.86
N ASP A 224 -12.97 6.99 30.13
CA ASP A 224 -12.92 8.32 30.81
C ASP A 224 -11.49 8.89 30.89
N ARG A 225 -10.47 8.14 30.48
CA ARG A 225 -9.10 8.57 30.54
C ARG A 225 -8.68 9.25 29.23
N LEU A 226 -8.45 10.56 29.32
CA LEU A 226 -8.11 11.38 28.16
C LEU A 226 -6.59 11.43 27.94
N TYR A 227 -6.18 11.34 26.67
CA TYR A 227 -4.81 11.49 26.23
C TYR A 227 -4.69 12.63 25.21
N PRO A 228 -3.54 13.34 25.18
CA PRO A 228 -3.30 14.39 24.22
C PRO A 228 -3.51 13.93 22.77
N VAL A 229 -4.09 14.83 21.96
CA VAL A 229 -4.19 14.71 20.50
C VAL A 229 -3.44 15.87 19.90
N THR A 230 -2.52 15.59 18.99
CA THR A 230 -1.72 16.64 18.34
C THR A 230 -2.59 17.49 17.42
N GLY A 231 -2.68 18.78 17.73
CA GLY A 231 -3.52 19.72 16.97
C GLY A 231 -5.02 19.62 17.26
N GLY A 232 -5.42 18.98 18.37
CA GLY A 232 -6.83 18.81 18.74
C GLY A 232 -7.06 18.68 20.24
N GLU A 233 -8.32 18.54 20.63
CA GLU A 233 -8.71 18.28 22.01
C GLU A 233 -8.33 16.87 22.46
N PRO A 234 -7.94 16.69 23.75
CA PRO A 234 -7.67 15.37 24.30
C PRO A 234 -8.86 14.41 24.13
N LYS A 235 -8.55 13.15 23.80
CA LYS A 235 -9.57 12.09 23.59
C LYS A 235 -9.21 10.81 24.34
N PRO A 236 -10.19 9.96 24.67
CA PRO A 236 -9.93 8.62 25.17
C PRO A 236 -9.02 7.85 24.23
N LEU A 237 -8.25 6.92 24.76
CA LEU A 237 -7.50 5.98 23.95
C LEU A 237 -8.42 4.88 23.45
N GLU A 238 -8.45 4.65 22.16
CA GLU A 238 -9.20 3.56 21.52
C GLU A 238 -8.50 2.21 21.80
N LEU A 239 -8.48 1.83 23.07
CA LEU A 239 -7.90 0.58 23.58
C LEU A 239 -9.05 -0.31 24.08
N PHE A 240 -9.17 -1.48 23.45
CA PHE A 240 -10.26 -2.42 23.69
C PHE A 240 -9.73 -3.74 24.22
N VAL A 241 -10.53 -4.41 25.02
CA VAL A 241 -10.26 -5.75 25.53
C VAL A 241 -11.45 -6.68 25.21
N ASN A 242 -11.13 -7.84 24.67
CA ASN A 242 -12.04 -8.97 24.58
C ASN A 242 -11.48 -10.09 25.45
N GLU A 243 -12.06 -10.26 26.63
CA GLU A 243 -11.58 -11.20 27.65
C GLU A 243 -11.79 -12.66 27.22
N GLU A 244 -12.90 -12.95 26.54
CA GLU A 244 -13.23 -14.29 26.04
C GLU A 244 -12.21 -14.75 24.98
N ALA A 245 -11.83 -13.85 24.09
CA ALA A 245 -10.81 -14.13 23.07
C ALA A 245 -9.36 -14.01 23.60
N GLY A 246 -9.15 -13.55 24.83
CA GLY A 246 -7.82 -13.23 25.36
C GLY A 246 -7.10 -12.19 24.52
N MET A 247 -7.81 -11.16 24.07
CA MET A 247 -7.31 -10.18 23.09
C MET A 247 -7.31 -8.76 23.66
N LEU A 248 -6.20 -8.04 23.44
CA LEU A 248 -6.11 -6.58 23.57
C LEU A 248 -5.98 -5.96 22.18
N CYS A 249 -6.72 -4.90 21.92
CA CYS A 249 -6.71 -4.17 20.66
C CYS A 249 -6.55 -2.67 20.90
N LEU A 250 -5.41 -2.11 20.50
CA LEU A 250 -5.26 -0.68 20.27
C LEU A 250 -5.67 -0.38 18.82
N TRP A 251 -6.66 0.48 18.63
CA TRP A 251 -7.11 0.93 17.32
C TRP A 251 -7.15 2.46 17.27
N ASN A 252 -5.95 3.08 17.27
CA ASN A 252 -5.83 4.55 17.36
C ASN A 252 -6.09 5.21 15.99
N THR A 253 -7.04 6.15 15.97
CA THR A 253 -7.49 6.87 14.76
C THR A 253 -7.03 8.33 14.70
N VAL A 254 -6.37 8.83 15.74
CA VAL A 254 -5.99 10.25 15.87
C VAL A 254 -4.49 10.44 16.12
N PRO A 255 -3.92 11.58 15.68
CA PRO A 255 -2.51 11.89 15.94
C PRO A 255 -2.25 12.13 17.42
N ARG A 256 -1.24 11.43 17.97
CA ARG A 256 -0.86 11.56 19.40
C ARG A 256 0.64 11.78 19.60
N CYS A 257 1.42 11.73 18.52
CA CYS A 257 2.85 12.00 18.60
C CYS A 257 3.16 13.44 18.19
N PRO A 258 4.08 14.15 18.88
CA PRO A 258 4.37 15.56 18.62
C PRO A 258 4.74 15.92 17.19
N TRP A 259 5.33 14.97 16.45
CA TRP A 259 5.72 15.14 15.04
C TRP A 259 4.58 14.90 14.04
N GLN A 260 3.44 14.39 14.48
CA GLN A 260 2.22 14.21 13.69
C GLN A 260 1.43 15.53 13.63
N THR A 261 2.03 16.58 13.06
CA THR A 261 1.48 17.94 13.06
C THR A 261 0.35 18.11 12.03
N PRO A 262 -0.56 19.10 12.21
CA PRO A 262 -1.58 19.42 11.21
C PRO A 262 -0.99 19.75 9.84
N ASP A 263 0.19 20.39 9.78
CA ASP A 263 0.87 20.71 8.53
C ASP A 263 1.34 19.44 7.81
N TYR A 264 1.91 18.47 8.53
CA TYR A 264 2.25 17.18 7.99
C TYR A 264 1.05 16.49 7.33
N TYR A 265 -0.10 16.45 7.98
CA TYR A 265 -1.31 15.85 7.39
C TYR A 265 -1.84 16.62 6.19
N ARG A 266 -1.74 17.94 6.19
CA ARG A 266 -2.14 18.77 5.06
C ARG A 266 -1.27 18.48 3.83
N GLU A 267 0.03 18.31 4.01
CA GLU A 267 0.93 17.98 2.91
C GLU A 267 0.70 16.55 2.37
N GLU A 268 0.59 15.57 3.26
CA GLU A 268 0.32 14.18 2.86
C GLU A 268 -1.03 14.04 2.12
N SER A 269 -2.08 14.75 2.55
CA SER A 269 -3.40 14.72 1.91
C SER A 269 -3.44 15.29 0.48
N LYS A 270 -2.44 16.10 0.10
CA LYS A 270 -2.32 16.63 -1.27
C LYS A 270 -1.74 15.60 -2.25
N ILE A 271 -0.97 14.64 -1.75
CA ILE A 271 -0.18 13.70 -2.56
C ILE A 271 -0.86 12.33 -2.62
N LEU A 272 -1.45 11.88 -1.52
CA LEU A 272 -2.07 10.57 -1.40
C LEU A 272 -3.47 10.53 -2.01
N LEU A 273 -3.90 9.35 -2.43
CA LEU A 273 -5.29 9.07 -2.72
C LEU A 273 -6.13 9.25 -1.44
N PRO A 274 -7.39 9.73 -1.52
CA PRO A 274 -8.23 9.87 -0.34
C PRO A 274 -8.35 8.58 0.48
N SER A 275 -8.57 7.44 -0.19
CA SER A 275 -8.62 6.12 0.45
C SER A 275 -7.32 5.75 1.15
N GLU A 276 -6.17 6.02 0.55
CA GLU A 276 -4.86 5.77 1.16
C GLU A 276 -4.63 6.67 2.38
N PHE A 277 -5.00 7.96 2.25
CA PHE A 277 -4.88 8.90 3.36
C PHE A 277 -5.74 8.46 4.55
N ASP A 278 -7.01 8.12 4.32
CA ASP A 278 -7.94 7.67 5.36
C ASP A 278 -7.46 6.36 6.01
N ARG A 279 -6.99 5.41 5.20
CA ARG A 279 -6.46 4.13 5.69
C ARG A 279 -5.21 4.31 6.55
N MET A 280 -4.21 5.04 6.05
CA MET A 280 -2.90 5.13 6.70
C MET A 280 -2.84 6.20 7.80
N HIS A 281 -3.51 7.34 7.61
CA HIS A 281 -3.40 8.50 8.50
C HIS A 281 -4.60 8.72 9.42
N ARG A 282 -5.70 7.97 9.18
CA ARG A 282 -6.89 7.98 10.04
C ARG A 282 -7.26 6.60 10.56
N ASN A 283 -6.52 5.57 10.15
CA ASN A 283 -6.76 4.18 10.53
C ASN A 283 -8.20 3.71 10.26
N GLN A 284 -8.75 4.13 9.12
CA GLN A 284 -10.11 3.85 8.71
C GLN A 284 -10.14 2.77 7.64
N TRP A 285 -11.12 1.88 7.75
CA TRP A 285 -11.40 0.89 6.71
C TRP A 285 -11.92 1.59 5.47
N VAL A 286 -11.35 1.24 4.32
CA VAL A 286 -11.71 1.81 3.02
C VAL A 286 -11.99 0.69 2.01
N THR A 287 -12.60 1.06 0.87
CA THR A 287 -12.68 0.17 -0.28
C THR A 287 -11.42 0.32 -1.13
N SER A 288 -10.99 -0.73 -1.81
CA SER A 288 -9.86 -0.66 -2.75
C SER A 288 -10.22 0.04 -4.06
N THR A 289 -11.50 0.34 -4.27
CA THR A 289 -12.00 0.99 -5.48
C THR A 289 -12.49 2.39 -5.13
N GLU A 290 -12.03 3.38 -5.88
CA GLU A 290 -12.47 4.78 -5.78
C GLU A 290 -12.65 5.39 -7.17
N THR A 291 -13.29 6.56 -7.28
CA THR A 291 -13.36 7.28 -8.55
C THR A 291 -11.96 7.52 -9.13
N PHE A 292 -11.74 7.17 -10.39
CA PHE A 292 -10.43 7.30 -11.04
C PHE A 292 -9.87 8.72 -10.92
N LEU A 293 -10.69 9.73 -11.24
CA LEU A 293 -10.38 11.13 -11.01
C LEU A 293 -11.66 12.00 -10.93
N PRO A 294 -11.64 13.13 -10.21
CA PRO A 294 -12.68 14.12 -10.28
C PRO A 294 -12.80 14.67 -11.69
N MET A 295 -14.01 14.74 -12.24
CA MET A 295 -14.22 15.22 -13.63
C MET A 295 -13.80 16.67 -13.83
N GLU A 296 -13.79 17.48 -12.77
CA GLU A 296 -13.28 18.85 -12.78
C GLU A 296 -11.79 18.91 -13.17
N TRP A 297 -11.00 17.87 -12.86
CA TRP A 297 -9.59 17.80 -13.27
C TRP A 297 -9.48 17.56 -14.78
N TYR A 298 -10.30 16.63 -15.30
CA TYR A 298 -10.35 16.35 -16.73
C TYR A 298 -10.82 17.60 -17.50
N ASP A 299 -11.94 18.19 -17.08
CA ASP A 299 -12.51 19.38 -17.73
C ASP A 299 -11.53 20.57 -17.70
N ALA A 300 -10.73 20.72 -16.64
CA ALA A 300 -9.68 21.75 -16.55
C ALA A 300 -8.50 21.52 -17.50
N CYS A 301 -8.40 20.35 -18.13
CA CYS A 301 -7.41 20.02 -19.16
C CYS A 301 -7.85 20.42 -20.57
N GLN A 302 -9.12 20.79 -20.77
CA GLN A 302 -9.64 21.24 -22.05
C GLN A 302 -8.97 22.55 -22.49
N ARG A 303 -8.60 22.63 -23.78
CA ARG A 303 -8.01 23.82 -24.39
C ARG A 303 -8.82 24.25 -25.61
N ASN A 304 -9.00 25.55 -25.74
CA ASN A 304 -9.62 26.15 -26.90
C ASN A 304 -8.65 26.20 -28.11
N HIS A 305 -9.13 26.67 -29.25
CA HIS A 305 -8.33 26.72 -30.47
C HIS A 305 -7.13 27.68 -30.38
N GLU A 306 -7.22 28.74 -29.60
CA GLU A 306 -6.17 29.77 -29.46
C GLU A 306 -5.01 29.26 -28.58
N GLU A 307 -5.34 28.46 -27.58
CA GLU A 307 -4.33 27.83 -26.66
C GLU A 307 -3.63 26.64 -27.29
N TRP A 308 -4.23 26.04 -28.36
CA TRP A 308 -3.74 24.82 -28.96
C TRP A 308 -2.50 25.09 -29.80
N PRO A 309 -1.36 24.41 -29.57
CA PRO A 309 -0.14 24.66 -30.36
C PRO A 309 -0.33 24.20 -31.81
N ARG A 310 0.43 24.82 -32.70
CA ARG A 310 0.52 24.39 -34.09
C ARG A 310 1.25 23.06 -34.16
N ILE A 311 0.60 22.05 -34.75
CA ILE A 311 1.17 20.70 -34.94
C ILE A 311 1.47 20.50 -36.41
N ASP A 312 2.73 20.19 -36.69
CA ASP A 312 3.13 19.76 -38.03
C ASP A 312 2.93 18.22 -38.11
N LYS A 313 2.03 17.80 -38.98
CA LYS A 313 1.64 16.39 -39.10
C LYS A 313 2.76 15.50 -39.66
N GLU A 314 3.69 16.04 -40.42
CA GLU A 314 4.75 15.29 -41.08
C GLU A 314 6.00 15.09 -40.15
N THR A 315 6.24 16.06 -39.27
CA THR A 315 7.45 16.04 -38.46
C THR A 315 7.18 15.70 -36.98
N GLN A 316 6.00 16.04 -36.45
CA GLN A 316 5.66 15.76 -35.07
C GLN A 316 5.42 14.26 -34.84
N SER A 317 6.22 13.66 -33.99
CA SER A 317 6.09 12.24 -33.63
C SER A 317 4.77 11.95 -32.92
N MET A 318 4.00 11.01 -33.46
CA MET A 318 2.70 10.60 -32.92
C MET A 318 2.76 9.17 -32.35
N VAL A 319 2.00 8.94 -31.30
CA VAL A 319 1.78 7.62 -30.70
C VAL A 319 0.30 7.24 -30.83
N ILE A 320 0.03 6.02 -31.31
CA ILE A 320 -1.33 5.44 -31.30
C ILE A 320 -1.43 4.43 -30.15
N ALA A 321 -2.54 4.44 -29.44
CA ALA A 321 -2.92 3.42 -28.47
C ALA A 321 -4.28 2.82 -28.84
N VAL A 322 -4.40 1.52 -28.71
CA VAL A 322 -5.59 0.74 -29.09
C VAL A 322 -5.98 -0.19 -27.96
N ASP A 323 -7.25 -0.20 -27.61
CA ASP A 323 -7.84 -1.10 -26.64
C ASP A 323 -9.15 -1.69 -27.19
N ALA A 324 -9.37 -2.97 -26.93
CA ALA A 324 -10.61 -3.65 -27.33
C ALA A 324 -11.02 -4.62 -26.24
N GLY A 325 -12.22 -4.46 -25.72
CA GLY A 325 -12.80 -5.39 -24.75
C GLY A 325 -13.25 -6.72 -25.37
N VAL A 326 -13.41 -7.71 -24.51
CA VAL A 326 -13.97 -9.03 -24.82
C VAL A 326 -15.46 -8.85 -25.07
N SER A 327 -16.10 -9.47 -26.01
CA SER A 327 -17.53 -9.48 -26.38
C SER A 327 -18.45 -8.45 -25.67
N ASP A 328 -19.18 -7.65 -26.43
CA ASP A 328 -20.04 -6.54 -25.98
C ASP A 328 -19.34 -5.28 -25.46
N ASP A 329 -18.02 -5.19 -25.58
CA ASP A 329 -17.23 -4.00 -25.23
C ASP A 329 -16.86 -3.18 -26.46
N ASN A 330 -16.53 -1.90 -26.23
CA ASN A 330 -16.17 -0.99 -27.29
C ASN A 330 -14.73 -1.27 -27.79
N PHE A 331 -14.45 -0.79 -28.98
CA PHE A 331 -13.09 -0.67 -29.50
C PHE A 331 -12.68 0.78 -29.45
N GLY A 332 -11.56 1.08 -28.81
CA GLY A 332 -11.01 2.41 -28.66
C GLY A 332 -9.73 2.62 -29.47
N VAL A 333 -9.62 3.75 -30.15
CA VAL A 333 -8.38 4.26 -30.73
C VAL A 333 -8.13 5.65 -30.18
N TRP A 334 -6.91 5.86 -29.71
CA TRP A 334 -6.40 7.14 -29.24
C TRP A 334 -5.08 7.44 -29.96
N MET A 335 -4.86 8.72 -30.32
CA MET A 335 -3.60 9.21 -30.85
C MET A 335 -3.22 10.50 -30.19
N GLY A 336 -1.96 10.64 -29.83
CA GLY A 336 -1.43 11.85 -29.22
C GLY A 336 0.08 12.03 -29.43
N CYS A 337 0.56 13.19 -29.01
CA CYS A 337 1.95 13.56 -29.10
C CYS A 337 2.38 14.39 -27.89
N ARG A 338 3.67 14.62 -27.78
CA ARG A 338 4.23 15.53 -26.81
C ARG A 338 3.94 16.99 -27.25
N HIS A 339 3.69 17.87 -26.29
CA HIS A 339 3.51 19.29 -26.58
C HIS A 339 4.84 19.89 -27.08
N PRO A 340 4.86 20.61 -28.23
CA PRO A 340 6.13 21.08 -28.84
C PRO A 340 6.97 21.99 -27.92
N GLU A 341 6.32 22.81 -27.10
CA GLU A 341 7.00 23.78 -26.22
C GLU A 341 7.04 23.38 -24.76
N LYS A 342 6.23 22.38 -24.36
CA LYS A 342 6.12 21.87 -22.98
C LYS A 342 6.33 20.37 -22.96
N PRO A 343 7.56 19.90 -22.87
CA PRO A 343 7.90 18.49 -23.10
C PRO A 343 7.33 17.50 -22.07
N ASP A 344 6.81 18.00 -20.96
CA ASP A 344 6.12 17.23 -19.93
C ASP A 344 4.59 17.18 -20.11
N HIS A 345 4.05 17.85 -21.15
CA HIS A 345 2.64 17.87 -21.50
C HIS A 345 2.35 16.95 -22.69
N VAL A 346 1.16 16.37 -22.69
CA VAL A 346 0.64 15.51 -23.77
C VAL A 346 -0.56 16.14 -24.42
N LEU A 347 -0.56 16.16 -25.75
CA LEU A 347 -1.68 16.59 -26.57
C LEU A 347 -2.42 15.38 -27.11
N LYS A 348 -3.70 15.27 -26.81
CA LYS A 348 -4.58 14.30 -27.45
C LYS A 348 -5.05 14.85 -28.80
N ILE A 349 -4.62 14.23 -29.88
CA ILE A 349 -4.87 14.68 -31.26
C ILE A 349 -6.14 14.04 -31.82
N PHE A 350 -6.37 12.75 -31.50
CA PHE A 350 -7.49 11.99 -32.03
C PHE A 350 -7.97 10.96 -30.98
N SER A 351 -9.26 10.74 -30.91
CA SER A 351 -9.86 9.59 -30.25
C SER A 351 -11.16 9.19 -30.93
N GLN A 352 -11.43 7.91 -31.03
CA GLN A 352 -12.67 7.37 -31.58
C GLN A 352 -12.99 6.03 -30.94
N LYS A 353 -14.29 5.80 -30.68
CA LYS A 353 -14.82 4.50 -30.24
C LYS A 353 -15.65 3.86 -31.35
N TRP A 354 -15.71 2.54 -31.35
CA TRP A 354 -16.66 1.74 -32.13
C TRP A 354 -17.44 0.86 -31.16
N GLU A 355 -18.75 0.89 -31.26
CA GLU A 355 -19.65 0.11 -30.42
C GLU A 355 -20.18 -1.11 -31.21
N PRO A 356 -20.12 -2.32 -30.64
CA PRO A 356 -20.73 -3.47 -31.29
C PRO A 356 -22.26 -3.32 -31.27
N LYS A 357 -22.92 -3.58 -32.38
CA LYS A 357 -24.37 -3.73 -32.36
C LYS A 357 -24.74 -5.02 -31.62
N LYS A 358 -25.84 -4.99 -30.87
CA LYS A 358 -26.29 -6.10 -30.02
C LYS A 358 -26.24 -7.45 -30.80
N GLY A 359 -25.42 -8.39 -30.34
CA GLY A 359 -25.21 -9.70 -30.97
C GLY A 359 -24.31 -9.71 -32.22
N GLN A 360 -23.63 -8.59 -32.52
CA GLN A 360 -22.71 -8.51 -33.67
C GLN A 360 -21.29 -8.18 -33.16
N LYS A 361 -20.29 -8.64 -33.92
CA LYS A 361 -18.89 -8.25 -33.68
C LYS A 361 -18.60 -6.94 -34.44
N ILE A 362 -17.67 -6.15 -33.94
CA ILE A 362 -17.18 -4.96 -34.63
C ILE A 362 -16.48 -5.40 -35.93
N ASP A 363 -16.88 -4.81 -37.06
CA ASP A 363 -16.17 -4.95 -38.33
C ASP A 363 -14.93 -4.07 -38.32
N PHE A 364 -13.75 -4.68 -38.21
CA PHE A 364 -12.49 -3.96 -38.12
C PHE A 364 -12.11 -3.23 -39.41
N GLN A 365 -12.57 -3.69 -40.56
CA GLN A 365 -12.27 -3.05 -41.83
C GLN A 365 -13.31 -1.98 -42.17
N GLY A 366 -14.61 -2.31 -42.09
CA GLY A 366 -15.67 -1.41 -42.46
C GLY A 366 -15.67 -1.07 -43.95
N THR A 367 -16.25 0.06 -44.29
CA THR A 367 -16.29 0.63 -45.65
C THR A 367 -15.69 2.05 -45.65
N GLU A 368 -15.51 2.64 -46.83
CA GLU A 368 -15.06 4.03 -46.92
C GLU A 368 -16.04 5.04 -46.29
N GLU A 369 -17.36 4.76 -46.41
CA GLU A 369 -18.44 5.57 -45.86
C GLU A 369 -18.60 5.35 -44.34
N ASN A 370 -18.32 4.14 -43.84
CA ASN A 370 -18.39 3.76 -42.45
C ASN A 370 -17.11 2.96 -42.05
N PRO A 371 -15.98 3.67 -41.83
CA PRO A 371 -14.70 3.03 -41.66
C PRO A 371 -14.58 2.31 -40.31
N GLY A 372 -14.14 1.06 -40.36
CA GLY A 372 -13.79 0.28 -39.19
C GLY A 372 -12.47 0.75 -38.57
N PRO A 373 -12.12 0.29 -37.36
CA PRO A 373 -10.94 0.75 -36.65
C PRO A 373 -9.63 0.51 -37.42
N GLU A 374 -9.47 -0.60 -38.13
CA GLU A 374 -8.26 -0.88 -38.93
C GLU A 374 -8.08 0.15 -40.06
N LEU A 375 -9.15 0.49 -40.77
CA LEU A 375 -9.10 1.49 -41.84
C LEU A 375 -8.75 2.89 -41.30
N VAL A 376 -9.31 3.27 -40.14
CA VAL A 376 -8.98 4.54 -39.49
C VAL A 376 -7.51 4.57 -39.05
N ILE A 377 -7.00 3.51 -38.42
CA ILE A 377 -5.58 3.42 -38.05
C ILE A 377 -4.68 3.59 -39.28
N ARG A 378 -4.99 2.94 -40.41
CA ARG A 378 -4.23 3.08 -41.65
C ARG A 378 -4.25 4.52 -42.20
N ARG A 379 -5.40 5.21 -42.11
CA ARG A 379 -5.52 6.64 -42.49
C ARG A 379 -4.65 7.52 -41.58
N LEU A 380 -4.69 7.30 -40.26
CA LEU A 380 -3.88 8.07 -39.31
C LEU A 380 -2.38 7.86 -39.58
N ILE A 381 -1.91 6.64 -39.83
CA ILE A 381 -0.50 6.34 -40.16
C ILE A 381 -0.08 6.98 -41.48
N LYS A 382 -0.98 7.12 -42.44
CA LYS A 382 -0.71 7.79 -43.72
C LYS A 382 -0.67 9.33 -43.60
N GLU A 383 -1.50 9.89 -42.71
CA GLU A 383 -1.67 11.34 -42.55
C GLU A 383 -0.67 11.96 -41.59
N TYR A 384 -0.21 11.18 -40.58
CA TYR A 384 0.64 11.69 -39.51
C TYR A 384 1.96 10.88 -39.41
N ASN A 385 2.98 11.49 -38.85
CA ASN A 385 4.22 10.82 -38.54
C ASN A 385 4.07 9.91 -37.31
N VAL A 386 3.41 8.76 -37.46
CA VAL A 386 3.20 7.79 -36.39
C VAL A 386 4.47 6.97 -36.20
N VAL A 387 5.13 7.12 -35.07
CA VAL A 387 6.41 6.46 -34.77
C VAL A 387 6.25 5.26 -33.83
N TRP A 388 5.10 5.15 -33.16
CA TRP A 388 4.82 4.08 -32.22
C TRP A 388 3.33 3.78 -32.14
N MET A 389 2.99 2.50 -32.09
CA MET A 389 1.63 2.02 -31.85
C MET A 389 1.66 0.96 -30.74
N THR A 390 0.84 1.17 -29.70
CA THR A 390 0.70 0.23 -28.60
C THR A 390 -0.72 -0.31 -28.48
N TYR A 391 -0.87 -1.55 -28.01
CA TYR A 391 -2.17 -2.21 -27.95
C TYR A 391 -2.23 -3.24 -26.82
N ASP A 392 -3.45 -3.49 -26.30
CA ASP A 392 -3.72 -4.67 -25.48
C ASP A 392 -3.84 -5.91 -26.40
N GLU A 393 -3.10 -6.97 -26.10
CA GLU A 393 -3.06 -8.19 -26.95
C GLU A 393 -4.40 -8.92 -27.00
N HIS A 394 -5.24 -8.73 -25.97
CA HIS A 394 -6.52 -9.44 -25.89
C HIS A 394 -7.41 -9.03 -27.06
N GLN A 395 -7.78 -10.03 -27.92
CA GLN A 395 -8.61 -9.88 -29.14
C GLN A 395 -8.01 -9.13 -30.35
N LEU A 396 -6.88 -8.45 -30.22
CA LEU A 396 -6.31 -7.65 -31.32
C LEU A 396 -5.24 -8.39 -32.13
N TRP A 397 -4.91 -9.62 -31.77
CA TRP A 397 -3.80 -10.37 -32.36
C TRP A 397 -3.88 -10.47 -33.88
N ASP A 398 -5.05 -10.82 -34.43
CA ASP A 398 -5.25 -10.99 -35.89
C ASP A 398 -5.10 -9.66 -36.65
N MET A 399 -5.70 -8.58 -36.17
CA MET A 399 -5.60 -7.25 -36.78
C MET A 399 -4.14 -6.76 -36.75
N MET A 400 -3.47 -6.89 -35.62
CA MET A 400 -2.09 -6.45 -35.49
C MET A 400 -1.13 -7.27 -36.35
N ASN A 401 -1.39 -8.56 -36.56
CA ASN A 401 -0.62 -9.38 -37.48
C ASN A 401 -0.84 -9.00 -38.95
N ARG A 402 -2.05 -8.64 -39.36
CA ARG A 402 -2.29 -8.10 -40.73
C ARG A 402 -1.49 -6.81 -40.93
N LEU A 403 -1.59 -5.87 -40.01
CA LEU A 403 -0.83 -4.61 -40.05
C LEU A 403 0.69 -4.84 -40.12
N ARG A 404 1.22 -5.80 -39.35
CA ARG A 404 2.66 -6.16 -39.40
C ARG A 404 3.07 -6.78 -40.73
N LYS A 405 2.23 -7.67 -41.31
CA LYS A 405 2.48 -8.26 -42.63
C LYS A 405 2.52 -7.20 -43.72
N ASP A 406 1.79 -6.11 -43.55
CA ASP A 406 1.80 -4.97 -44.49
C ASP A 406 2.98 -3.99 -44.23
N GLY A 407 3.96 -4.40 -43.39
CA GLY A 407 5.21 -3.67 -43.18
C GLY A 407 5.23 -2.70 -42.00
N LEU A 408 4.18 -2.66 -41.18
CA LEU A 408 4.12 -1.78 -40.02
C LEU A 408 4.92 -2.36 -38.85
N THR A 409 6.17 -1.94 -38.66
CA THR A 409 7.08 -2.45 -37.62
C THR A 409 6.95 -1.71 -36.30
N ILE A 410 6.22 -0.59 -36.26
CA ILE A 410 6.04 0.30 -35.10
C ILE A 410 5.11 -0.26 -34.02
N ILE A 411 4.49 -1.43 -34.26
CA ILE A 411 3.45 -2.02 -33.44
C ILE A 411 4.06 -2.84 -32.29
N LYS A 412 3.76 -2.46 -31.05
CA LYS A 412 4.25 -3.12 -29.84
C LYS A 412 3.12 -3.42 -28.87
N ARG A 413 3.18 -4.60 -28.26
CA ARG A 413 2.28 -5.00 -27.18
C ARG A 413 2.52 -4.13 -25.95
N PHE A 414 1.45 -3.70 -25.28
CA PHE A 414 1.52 -3.05 -23.97
C PHE A 414 1.39 -4.12 -22.88
N ASP A 415 2.33 -4.14 -21.93
CA ASP A 415 2.25 -5.03 -20.79
C ASP A 415 1.13 -4.62 -19.85
N GLN A 416 0.20 -5.55 -19.56
CA GLN A 416 -0.97 -5.33 -18.72
C GLN A 416 -0.72 -5.58 -17.22
N GLY A 417 0.50 -5.93 -16.84
CA GLY A 417 0.94 -6.09 -15.46
C GLY A 417 1.42 -4.77 -14.83
N GLU A 418 2.65 -4.74 -14.37
CA GLU A 418 3.25 -3.59 -13.67
C GLU A 418 3.26 -2.31 -14.52
N LYS A 419 3.55 -2.43 -15.83
CA LYS A 419 3.56 -1.28 -16.73
C LYS A 419 2.20 -0.60 -16.83
N ARG A 420 1.09 -1.38 -16.77
CA ARG A 420 -0.26 -0.86 -16.76
C ARG A 420 -0.58 -0.07 -15.48
N LEU A 421 -0.19 -0.59 -14.32
CA LEU A 421 -0.34 0.14 -13.05
C LEU A 421 0.42 1.47 -13.06
N LEU A 422 1.63 1.49 -13.63
CA LEU A 422 2.43 2.72 -13.79
C LEU A 422 1.74 3.71 -14.72
N SER A 423 1.22 3.26 -15.88
CA SER A 423 0.57 4.14 -16.85
C SER A 423 -0.72 4.76 -16.31
N ASP A 424 -1.54 3.98 -15.62
CA ASP A 424 -2.80 4.45 -15.03
C ASP A 424 -2.53 5.49 -13.92
N SER A 425 -1.54 5.24 -13.06
CA SER A 425 -1.10 6.18 -12.04
C SER A 425 -0.53 7.48 -12.64
N GLN A 426 0.24 7.36 -13.74
CA GLN A 426 0.80 8.51 -14.44
C GLN A 426 -0.29 9.35 -15.11
N LEU A 427 -1.27 8.72 -15.80
CA LEU A 427 -2.39 9.45 -16.41
C LEU A 427 -3.14 10.28 -15.37
N ARG A 428 -3.50 9.69 -14.22
CA ARG A 428 -4.14 10.42 -13.13
C ARG A 428 -3.32 11.64 -12.71
N THR A 429 -2.01 11.47 -12.57
CA THR A 429 -1.11 12.55 -12.15
C THR A 429 -1.09 13.69 -13.14
N ILE A 430 -0.91 13.42 -14.43
CA ILE A 430 -0.81 14.48 -15.44
C ILE A 430 -2.14 15.19 -15.69
N VAL A 431 -3.29 14.49 -15.53
CA VAL A 431 -4.60 15.14 -15.57
C VAL A 431 -4.77 16.06 -14.38
N ARG A 432 -4.44 15.62 -13.15
CA ARG A 432 -4.45 16.47 -11.95
C ARG A 432 -3.60 17.73 -12.11
N GLU A 433 -2.44 17.60 -12.75
CA GLU A 433 -1.48 18.68 -12.98
C GLU A 433 -1.78 19.50 -14.24
N LYS A 434 -2.93 19.25 -14.92
CA LYS A 434 -3.38 19.91 -16.15
C LYS A 434 -2.38 19.80 -17.32
N ARG A 435 -1.65 18.73 -17.37
CA ARG A 435 -0.63 18.41 -18.40
C ARG A 435 -1.15 17.50 -19.53
N TYR A 436 -2.40 17.00 -19.43
CA TYR A 436 -3.12 16.25 -20.45
C TYR A 436 -4.06 17.19 -21.20
N TRP A 437 -3.72 17.62 -22.42
CA TRP A 437 -4.53 18.56 -23.17
C TRP A 437 -5.42 17.86 -24.19
N HIS A 438 -6.70 18.23 -24.21
CA HIS A 438 -7.72 17.72 -25.12
C HIS A 438 -8.67 18.83 -25.56
N ARG A 439 -9.52 18.56 -26.55
CA ARG A 439 -10.47 19.55 -27.09
C ARG A 439 -11.90 19.37 -26.57
N GLY A 440 -12.13 18.48 -25.62
CA GLY A 440 -13.43 18.28 -24.96
C GLY A 440 -14.35 17.30 -25.69
N GLU A 441 -13.82 16.26 -26.32
CA GLU A 441 -14.61 15.25 -27.03
C GLU A 441 -15.50 14.47 -26.05
N PRO A 442 -16.83 14.40 -26.32
CA PRO A 442 -17.79 13.81 -25.38
C PRO A 442 -17.56 12.34 -25.08
N ASP A 443 -17.19 11.54 -26.11
CA ASP A 443 -16.97 10.11 -25.96
C ASP A 443 -15.81 9.78 -25.01
N GLU A 444 -14.72 10.52 -25.11
CA GLU A 444 -13.58 10.30 -24.20
C GLU A 444 -13.93 10.75 -22.78
N ARG A 445 -14.62 11.88 -22.64
CA ARG A 445 -15.10 12.38 -21.36
C ARG A 445 -16.00 11.35 -20.65
N GLU A 446 -16.92 10.73 -21.39
CA GLU A 446 -17.79 9.67 -20.89
C GLU A 446 -16.98 8.49 -20.35
N HIS A 447 -15.98 8.03 -21.10
CA HIS A 447 -15.13 6.91 -20.70
C HIS A 447 -14.29 7.24 -19.45
N PHE A 448 -13.84 8.48 -19.27
CA PHE A 448 -13.21 8.94 -18.03
C PHE A 448 -14.19 8.98 -16.86
N GLN A 449 -15.43 9.40 -17.09
CA GLN A 449 -16.48 9.43 -16.06
C GLN A 449 -16.90 8.03 -15.60
N ASN A 450 -16.82 7.04 -16.49
CA ASN A 450 -17.16 5.64 -16.22
C ASN A 450 -16.01 4.88 -15.55
N ALA A 451 -14.85 5.50 -15.39
CA ALA A 451 -13.68 4.89 -14.82
C ALA A 451 -13.61 5.06 -13.31
N ASP A 452 -13.32 3.97 -12.62
CA ASP A 452 -12.86 3.93 -11.24
C ASP A 452 -11.39 3.51 -11.17
N ALA A 453 -10.74 3.77 -10.04
CA ALA A 453 -9.40 3.31 -9.73
C ALA A 453 -9.46 2.19 -8.71
N LYS A 454 -8.89 1.04 -9.03
CA LYS A 454 -8.59 0.00 -8.06
C LYS A 454 -7.16 0.22 -7.57
N VAL A 455 -7.01 0.44 -6.27
CA VAL A 455 -5.71 0.63 -5.62
C VAL A 455 -5.04 -0.74 -5.46
N ASP A 456 -3.79 -0.87 -5.93
CA ASP A 456 -2.99 -2.06 -5.67
C ASP A 456 -2.54 -2.07 -4.20
N PRO A 457 -2.86 -3.13 -3.43
CA PRO A 457 -2.52 -3.18 -2.02
C PRO A 457 -1.01 -3.20 -1.73
N GLU A 458 -0.18 -3.65 -2.67
CA GLU A 458 1.25 -3.87 -2.42
C GLU A 458 2.08 -2.60 -2.62
N ASP A 459 1.79 -1.80 -3.65
CA ASP A 459 2.64 -0.67 -4.02
C ASP A 459 1.92 0.67 -4.18
N SER A 460 0.63 0.73 -3.80
CA SER A 460 -0.20 1.94 -3.89
C SER A 460 -0.35 2.51 -5.30
N LYS A 461 -0.05 1.74 -6.33
CA LYS A 461 -0.38 2.07 -7.71
C LYS A 461 -1.85 1.81 -7.97
N ILE A 462 -2.39 2.43 -9.00
CA ILE A 462 -3.80 2.27 -9.36
C ILE A 462 -3.95 1.57 -10.69
N ARG A 463 -5.06 0.83 -10.83
CA ARG A 463 -5.54 0.28 -12.09
C ARG A 463 -6.89 0.88 -12.44
N ILE A 464 -7.03 1.38 -13.64
CA ILE A 464 -8.32 1.82 -14.19
C ILE A 464 -9.22 0.59 -14.37
N VAL A 465 -10.40 0.64 -13.75
CA VAL A 465 -11.44 -0.38 -13.82
C VAL A 465 -12.78 0.26 -14.15
N LYS A 466 -13.75 -0.54 -14.58
CA LYS A 466 -15.12 -0.06 -14.83
C LYS A 466 -15.81 0.26 -13.51
N ARG A 467 -16.51 1.39 -13.45
CA ARG A 467 -17.37 1.77 -12.30
C ARG A 467 -18.58 0.86 -12.18
N THR A 468 -19.17 0.50 -13.32
CA THR A 468 -20.29 -0.44 -13.43
C THR A 468 -20.00 -1.44 -14.55
N ASP A 469 -20.63 -2.60 -14.51
CA ASP A 469 -20.41 -3.66 -15.53
C ASP A 469 -20.74 -3.16 -16.96
N ASP A 470 -21.73 -2.29 -17.10
CA ASP A 470 -22.13 -1.71 -18.39
C ASP A 470 -21.27 -0.50 -18.81
N GLY A 471 -20.49 0.07 -17.89
CA GLY A 471 -19.63 1.23 -18.12
C GLY A 471 -18.54 0.94 -19.15
N LYS A 472 -18.33 1.86 -20.10
CA LYS A 472 -17.27 1.75 -21.11
C LYS A 472 -16.12 2.67 -20.73
N ILE A 473 -14.88 2.14 -20.76
CA ILE A 473 -13.67 2.83 -20.35
C ILE A 473 -12.52 2.77 -21.36
N ASP A 474 -12.76 2.17 -22.53
CA ASP A 474 -11.73 1.83 -23.51
C ASP A 474 -10.89 3.04 -23.94
N LEU A 475 -11.50 4.21 -24.16
CA LEU A 475 -10.77 5.44 -24.51
C LEU A 475 -9.93 5.95 -23.32
N CYS A 476 -10.39 5.78 -22.09
CA CYS A 476 -9.60 6.12 -20.90
C CYS A 476 -8.36 5.20 -20.79
N VAL A 477 -8.54 3.92 -21.09
CA VAL A 477 -7.45 2.92 -21.14
C VAL A 477 -6.46 3.24 -22.26
N CYS A 478 -6.96 3.56 -23.46
CA CYS A 478 -6.12 4.01 -24.57
C CYS A 478 -5.33 5.28 -24.20
N ALA A 479 -5.97 6.27 -23.58
CA ALA A 479 -5.33 7.49 -23.12
C ALA A 479 -4.21 7.19 -22.10
N SER A 480 -4.42 6.23 -21.19
CA SER A 480 -3.41 5.78 -20.24
C SER A 480 -2.18 5.20 -20.96
N MET A 481 -2.40 4.20 -21.80
CA MET A 481 -1.30 3.54 -22.54
C MET A 481 -0.58 4.52 -23.47
N GLY A 482 -1.34 5.33 -24.22
CA GLY A 482 -0.80 6.29 -25.19
C GLY A 482 0.03 7.40 -24.53
N THR A 483 -0.50 8.00 -23.49
CA THR A 483 0.19 9.04 -22.70
C THR A 483 1.49 8.52 -22.09
N PHE A 484 1.47 7.32 -21.54
CA PHE A 484 2.65 6.69 -20.98
C PHE A 484 3.75 6.54 -22.05
N GLU A 485 3.40 6.04 -23.24
CA GLU A 485 4.36 5.87 -24.33
C GLU A 485 4.89 7.22 -24.87
N VAL A 486 4.04 8.23 -25.02
CA VAL A 486 4.45 9.59 -25.42
C VAL A 486 5.52 10.15 -24.49
N LEU A 487 5.32 10.01 -23.17
CA LEU A 487 6.28 10.54 -22.19
C LEU A 487 7.53 9.67 -22.08
N ARG A 488 7.41 8.34 -22.18
CA ARG A 488 8.52 7.39 -22.07
C ARG A 488 9.50 7.49 -23.24
N LEU A 489 8.98 7.61 -24.46
CA LEU A 489 9.80 7.57 -25.67
C LEU A 489 10.65 8.84 -25.86
N ASN A 490 10.35 9.90 -25.13
CA ASN A 490 11.07 11.18 -25.18
C ASN A 490 11.21 11.76 -26.61
N LEU A 491 10.12 11.66 -27.37
CA LEU A 491 10.01 12.04 -28.79
C LEU A 491 9.77 13.54 -28.98
#